data_dda4f5113af4bd276f6472290b2c9aa4
#
_entry.id   dda4f5113af4bd276f6472290b2c9aa4
#
_cell.length_a   1.000
_cell.length_b   1.000
_cell.length_c   1.000
_cell.angle_alpha   90.00
_cell.angle_beta   90.00
_cell.angle_gamma   90.00
#
_symmetry.space_group_name_H-M   'P 1'
#
loop_
_entity.id
_entity.type
_entity.pdbx_description
1 polymer ?
#
loop_
_entity_poly.entity_id
_entity_poly.type
_entity_poly.pdbx_seq_one_letter_code
_entity_poly.pdbx_strand_id
1 'polypeptide(L)'
;EAVRADGSIDTIERGQHLVVSVRPGANLRLLLTGHMDTVFPADHPFQSLTWLEPGVLNGPGVADMKGGIAVMLAALQAVESSPLGATIGYDVLINSDEEVGSASSAPLIAGLAAGKAAALTYEPALPDGTLAGERGGSGNFSIIVTGRSAHAGRNPH
;
A
#
# COMPACT_ATOMS: atom_id res chain seq x y z
N GLU A 1 8.48 9.52 -9.79
CA GLU A 1 8.72 10.96 -9.98
C GLU A 1 7.90 11.75 -8.97
N ALA A 2 8.43 12.86 -8.47
CA ALA A 2 7.72 13.82 -7.66
C ALA A 2 7.91 15.22 -8.23
N VAL A 3 6.87 16.05 -8.13
CA VAL A 3 6.90 17.43 -8.60
C VAL A 3 7.26 18.34 -7.41
N ARG A 4 8.34 19.11 -7.55
CA ARG A 4 8.75 20.12 -6.57
C ARG A 4 7.89 21.38 -6.65
N ALA A 5 7.98 22.22 -5.63
CA ALA A 5 7.25 23.51 -5.59
C ALA A 5 7.63 24.46 -6.74
N ASP A 6 8.83 24.35 -7.30
CA ASP A 6 9.30 25.10 -8.45
C ASP A 6 8.88 24.50 -9.81
N GLY A 7 8.16 23.38 -9.80
CA GLY A 7 7.71 22.66 -10.99
C GLY A 7 8.73 21.70 -11.58
N SER A 8 9.92 21.57 -11.01
CA SER A 8 10.87 20.56 -11.43
C SER A 8 10.42 19.15 -11.03
N ILE A 9 10.85 18.16 -11.81
CA ILE A 9 10.52 16.74 -11.57
C ILE A 9 11.75 16.05 -11.00
N ASP A 10 11.58 15.43 -9.83
CA ASP A 10 12.59 14.60 -9.20
C ASP A 10 12.31 13.14 -9.42
N THR A 11 13.37 12.36 -9.61
CA THR A 11 13.32 10.91 -9.43
C THR A 11 13.53 10.60 -7.96
N ILE A 12 12.51 10.02 -7.33
CA ILE A 12 12.60 9.56 -5.95
C ILE A 12 12.88 8.06 -5.96
N GLU A 13 13.97 7.65 -5.34
CA GLU A 13 14.22 6.24 -5.06
C GLU A 13 13.25 5.76 -3.98
N ARG A 14 12.60 4.63 -4.23
CA ARG A 14 11.70 3.95 -3.29
C ARG A 14 12.33 2.65 -2.84
N GLY A 15 11.84 2.12 -1.72
CA GLY A 15 12.21 0.80 -1.25
C GLY A 15 11.79 -0.29 -2.25
N GLN A 16 12.32 -1.48 -2.07
CA GLN A 16 11.95 -2.64 -2.87
C GLN A 16 10.58 -3.17 -2.44
N HIS A 17 9.86 -3.74 -3.38
CA HIS A 17 8.61 -4.45 -3.12
C HIS A 17 8.88 -5.95 -3.04
N LEU A 18 8.18 -6.64 -2.15
CA LEU A 18 8.21 -8.10 -2.04
C LEU A 18 7.03 -8.68 -2.79
N VAL A 19 7.30 -9.58 -3.72
CA VAL A 19 6.26 -10.37 -4.42
C VAL A 19 6.52 -11.85 -4.21
N VAL A 20 5.50 -12.57 -3.78
CA VAL A 20 5.51 -14.03 -3.66
C VAL A 20 4.36 -14.59 -4.48
N SER A 21 4.64 -15.54 -5.38
CA SER A 21 3.62 -16.20 -6.21
C SER A 21 3.58 -17.69 -5.88
N VAL A 22 2.40 -18.16 -5.54
CA VAL A 22 2.15 -19.56 -5.18
C VAL A 22 1.08 -20.13 -6.09
N ARG A 23 1.35 -21.30 -6.69
CA ARG A 23 0.47 -22.00 -7.64
C ARG A 23 -0.08 -21.09 -8.75
N PRO A 24 0.78 -20.47 -9.58
CA PRO A 24 0.36 -19.51 -10.60
C PRO A 24 -0.57 -20.10 -11.67
N GLY A 25 -0.60 -21.43 -11.81
CA GLY A 25 -1.48 -22.16 -12.73
C GLY A 25 -2.82 -22.58 -12.13
N ALA A 26 -3.14 -22.23 -10.88
CA ALA A 26 -4.43 -22.59 -10.28
C ALA A 26 -5.61 -21.85 -10.95
N ASN A 27 -6.76 -22.52 -11.05
CA ASN A 27 -7.97 -21.93 -11.63
C ASN A 27 -8.54 -20.79 -10.75
N LEU A 28 -8.45 -20.91 -9.43
CA LEU A 28 -8.84 -19.87 -8.50
C LEU A 28 -7.57 -19.19 -7.98
N ARG A 29 -7.43 -17.91 -8.27
CA ARG A 29 -6.28 -17.12 -7.84
C ARG A 29 -6.71 -15.86 -7.11
N LEU A 30 -5.99 -15.54 -6.03
CA LEU A 30 -6.21 -14.37 -5.20
C LEU A 30 -4.99 -13.45 -5.26
N LEU A 31 -5.19 -12.17 -5.01
CA LEU A 31 -4.14 -11.23 -4.69
C LEU A 31 -4.29 -10.80 -3.22
N LEU A 32 -3.21 -10.87 -2.47
CA LEU A 32 -3.14 -10.37 -1.10
C LEU A 32 -2.16 -9.20 -1.08
N THR A 33 -2.58 -8.06 -0.54
CA THR A 33 -1.74 -6.87 -0.49
C THR A 33 -1.55 -6.34 0.92
N GLY A 34 -0.38 -5.79 1.16
CA GLY A 34 -0.04 -5.05 2.35
C GLY A 34 1.16 -4.15 2.09
N HIS A 35 1.45 -3.23 3.00
CA HIS A 35 2.61 -2.35 2.91
C HIS A 35 3.50 -2.44 4.15
N MET A 36 4.81 -2.20 3.94
CA MET A 36 5.79 -2.25 5.03
C MET A 36 6.23 -0.87 5.51
N ASP A 37 5.98 0.16 4.74
CA ASP A 37 6.26 1.55 5.10
C ASP A 37 5.28 2.06 6.18
N THR A 38 5.57 3.22 6.71
CA THR A 38 4.74 3.91 7.70
C THR A 38 4.85 5.41 7.47
N VAL A 39 3.90 6.17 7.98
CA VAL A 39 3.95 7.65 7.98
C VAL A 39 5.09 8.24 8.81
N PHE A 40 5.83 7.40 9.55
CA PHE A 40 6.92 7.85 10.43
C PHE A 40 8.28 7.71 9.72
N PRO A 41 8.97 8.82 9.39
CA PRO A 41 10.32 8.75 8.82
C PRO A 41 11.33 8.17 9.82
N ALA A 42 12.47 7.70 9.30
CA ALA A 42 13.46 6.98 10.09
C ALA A 42 14.06 7.76 11.28
N ASP A 43 14.05 9.08 11.20
CA ASP A 43 14.51 9.99 12.25
C ASP A 43 13.40 10.42 13.22
N HIS A 44 12.17 9.94 13.03
CA HIS A 44 11.06 10.22 13.94
C HIS A 44 11.29 9.52 15.30
N PRO A 45 11.01 10.18 16.43
CA PRO A 45 11.25 9.59 17.78
C PRO A 45 10.37 8.37 18.07
N PHE A 46 9.24 8.19 17.39
CA PHE A 46 8.36 7.04 17.54
C PHE A 46 8.89 5.87 16.70
N GLN A 47 9.92 5.17 17.22
CA GLN A 47 10.58 4.04 16.53
C GLN A 47 10.63 2.77 17.38
N SER A 48 9.95 2.77 18.54
CA SER A 48 10.01 1.65 19.48
C SER A 48 8.65 1.00 19.69
N LEU A 49 8.69 -0.33 19.89
CA LEU A 49 7.52 -1.10 20.31
C LEU A 49 7.35 -1.04 21.81
N THR A 50 6.14 -0.82 22.29
CA THR A 50 5.82 -0.77 23.72
C THR A 50 4.51 -1.49 23.99
N TRP A 51 4.51 -2.42 24.94
CA TRP A 51 3.28 -2.98 25.48
C TRP A 51 2.63 -1.96 26.40
N LEU A 52 1.44 -1.50 26.07
CA LEU A 52 0.67 -0.58 26.92
C LEU A 52 -0.04 -1.34 28.04
N GLU A 53 -0.57 -2.51 27.69
CA GLU A 53 -1.22 -3.46 28.61
C GLU A 53 -1.21 -4.86 27.94
N PRO A 54 -1.57 -5.94 28.64
CA PRO A 54 -1.66 -7.26 28.06
C PRO A 54 -2.54 -7.29 26.81
N GLY A 55 -1.97 -7.68 25.67
CA GLY A 55 -2.67 -7.73 24.38
C GLY A 55 -2.70 -6.43 23.59
N VAL A 56 -2.15 -5.31 24.11
CA VAL A 56 -2.13 -4.01 23.44
C VAL A 56 -0.70 -3.58 23.16
N LEU A 57 -0.28 -3.71 21.90
CA LEU A 57 1.05 -3.30 21.41
C LEU A 57 0.95 -1.95 20.71
N ASN A 58 1.80 -1.00 21.11
CA ASN A 58 1.96 0.30 20.47
C ASN A 58 3.32 0.38 19.76
N GLY A 59 3.34 0.96 18.56
CA GLY A 59 4.56 1.17 17.79
C GLY A 59 4.29 1.54 16.34
N PRO A 60 5.30 2.00 15.60
CA PRO A 60 5.12 2.43 14.21
C PRO A 60 4.69 1.26 13.33
N GLY A 61 3.59 1.44 12.62
CA GLY A 61 3.03 0.44 11.72
C GLY A 61 2.39 -0.77 12.43
N VAL A 62 2.21 -0.79 13.75
CA VAL A 62 1.56 -1.92 14.44
C VAL A 62 0.12 -2.10 13.96
N ALA A 63 -0.66 -1.04 13.90
CA ALA A 63 -2.01 -1.08 13.37
C ALA A 63 -1.99 -0.96 11.84
N ASP A 64 -1.23 -0.04 11.30
CA ASP A 64 -1.15 0.31 9.89
C ASP A 64 0.28 0.08 9.38
N MET A 65 0.53 -1.09 8.64
CA MET A 65 -0.38 -2.24 8.64
C MET A 65 0.33 -3.56 8.97
N LYS A 66 1.39 -3.53 9.80
CA LYS A 66 2.16 -4.75 10.14
C LYS A 66 1.32 -5.79 10.90
N GLY A 67 0.33 -5.34 11.69
CA GLY A 67 -0.67 -6.22 12.27
C GLY A 67 -1.49 -6.95 11.21
N GLY A 68 -1.92 -6.24 10.17
CA GLY A 68 -2.61 -6.84 9.02
C GLY A 68 -1.73 -7.85 8.27
N ILE A 69 -0.43 -7.55 8.09
CA ILE A 69 0.51 -8.53 7.52
C ILE A 69 0.61 -9.79 8.38
N ALA A 70 0.63 -9.66 9.71
CA ALA A 70 0.62 -10.82 10.60
C ALA A 70 -0.66 -11.65 10.45
N VAL A 71 -1.82 -11.01 10.32
CA VAL A 71 -3.10 -11.68 10.03
C VAL A 71 -3.06 -12.38 8.68
N MET A 72 -2.54 -11.72 7.64
CA MET A 72 -2.34 -12.31 6.31
C MET A 72 -1.50 -13.60 6.39
N LEU A 73 -0.38 -13.56 7.07
CA LEU A 73 0.52 -14.72 7.22
C LEU A 73 -0.17 -15.86 7.96
N ALA A 74 -0.91 -15.57 9.03
CA ALA A 74 -1.67 -16.58 9.76
C ALA A 74 -2.78 -17.20 8.91
N ALA A 75 -3.48 -16.39 8.12
CA ALA A 75 -4.51 -16.86 7.18
C ALA A 75 -3.91 -17.76 6.09
N LEU A 76 -2.79 -17.37 5.49
CA LEU A 76 -2.08 -18.17 4.50
C LEU A 76 -1.58 -19.49 5.10
N GLN A 77 -1.03 -19.47 6.31
CA GLN A 77 -0.61 -20.69 7.01
C GLN A 77 -1.80 -21.64 7.24
N ALA A 78 -2.95 -21.13 7.62
CA ALA A 78 -4.17 -21.93 7.78
C ALA A 78 -4.65 -22.53 6.46
N VAL A 79 -4.64 -21.74 5.37
CA VAL A 79 -4.99 -22.21 4.02
C VAL A 79 -4.04 -23.31 3.56
N GLU A 80 -2.72 -23.09 3.66
CA GLU A 80 -1.71 -24.08 3.24
C GLU A 80 -1.78 -25.38 4.05
N SER A 81 -2.21 -25.31 5.30
CA SER A 81 -2.42 -26.49 6.16
C SER A 81 -3.76 -27.20 5.92
N SER A 82 -4.60 -26.67 5.05
CA SER A 82 -5.92 -27.22 4.73
C SER A 82 -5.96 -27.90 3.35
N PRO A 83 -6.99 -28.73 3.05
CA PRO A 83 -7.19 -29.28 1.70
C PRO A 83 -7.32 -28.19 0.60
N LEU A 84 -7.74 -26.98 0.94
CA LEU A 84 -7.86 -25.87 0.01
C LEU A 84 -6.49 -25.38 -0.49
N GLY A 85 -5.44 -25.52 0.31
CA GLY A 85 -4.09 -25.13 -0.05
C GLY A 85 -3.60 -25.72 -1.36
N ALA A 86 -4.03 -26.94 -1.71
CA ALA A 86 -3.65 -27.57 -2.98
C ALA A 86 -4.37 -26.97 -4.21
N THR A 87 -5.46 -26.24 -4.04
CA THR A 87 -6.37 -25.80 -5.11
C THR A 87 -6.37 -24.32 -5.38
N ILE A 88 -5.99 -23.51 -4.39
CA ILE A 88 -5.99 -22.04 -4.49
C ILE A 88 -4.57 -21.54 -4.78
N GLY A 89 -4.44 -20.75 -5.84
CA GLY A 89 -3.24 -19.98 -6.12
C GLY A 89 -3.35 -18.55 -5.57
N TYR A 90 -2.22 -17.94 -5.25
CA TYR A 90 -2.24 -16.56 -4.82
C TYR A 90 -0.93 -15.85 -5.11
N ASP A 91 -1.02 -14.54 -5.24
CA ASP A 91 0.12 -13.64 -5.17
C ASP A 91 0.02 -12.81 -3.90
N VAL A 92 1.13 -12.64 -3.22
CA VAL A 92 1.30 -11.71 -2.10
C VAL A 92 2.16 -10.56 -2.57
N LEU A 93 1.71 -9.34 -2.40
CA LEU A 93 2.50 -8.15 -2.60
C LEU A 93 2.61 -7.39 -1.28
N ILE A 94 3.84 -7.15 -0.82
CA ILE A 94 4.13 -6.21 0.25
C ILE A 94 4.91 -5.05 -0.37
N ASN A 95 4.27 -3.90 -0.50
CA ASN A 95 4.89 -2.72 -1.07
C ASN A 95 5.54 -1.83 -0.01
N SER A 96 6.34 -0.87 -0.46
CA SER A 96 7.15 0.01 0.39
C SER A 96 6.88 1.49 0.15
N ASP A 97 5.74 1.81 -0.47
CA ASP A 97 5.40 3.18 -0.87
C ASP A 97 3.90 3.50 -0.81
N GLU A 98 3.14 2.76 0.01
CA GLU A 98 1.70 2.98 0.16
C GLU A 98 1.43 4.35 0.77
N GLU A 99 2.08 4.67 1.87
CA GLU A 99 1.93 5.90 2.66
C GLU A 99 2.33 7.18 1.89
N VAL A 100 2.95 7.02 0.73
CA VAL A 100 3.36 8.11 -0.16
C VAL A 100 2.68 8.03 -1.54
N GLY A 101 1.56 7.26 -1.62
CA GLY A 101 0.67 7.21 -2.78
C GLY A 101 0.99 6.13 -3.80
N SER A 102 1.72 5.08 -3.45
CA SER A 102 1.94 3.86 -4.26
C SER A 102 2.48 4.10 -5.67
N ALA A 103 3.21 5.18 -5.90
CA ALA A 103 3.60 5.60 -7.26
C ALA A 103 4.48 4.56 -7.96
N SER A 104 5.35 3.84 -7.23
CA SER A 104 6.19 2.79 -7.81
C SER A 104 5.51 1.41 -7.80
N SER A 105 4.64 1.13 -6.84
CA SER A 105 3.93 -0.16 -6.74
C SER A 105 2.64 -0.23 -7.57
N ALA A 106 2.00 0.89 -7.93
CA ALA A 106 0.74 0.88 -8.66
C ALA A 106 0.75 0.08 -9.98
N PRO A 107 1.77 0.17 -10.85
CA PRO A 107 1.83 -0.66 -12.06
C PRO A 107 1.95 -2.15 -11.73
N LEU A 108 2.67 -2.49 -10.66
CA LEU A 108 2.84 -3.86 -10.19
C LEU A 108 1.53 -4.41 -9.62
N ILE A 109 0.82 -3.62 -8.80
CA ILE A 109 -0.50 -3.96 -8.28
C ILE A 109 -1.47 -4.25 -9.44
N ALA A 110 -1.53 -3.36 -10.43
CA ALA A 110 -2.39 -3.52 -11.60
C ALA A 110 -2.09 -4.80 -12.38
N GLY A 111 -0.80 -5.09 -12.59
CA GLY A 111 -0.37 -6.32 -13.26
C GLY A 111 -0.72 -7.58 -12.47
N LEU A 112 -0.49 -7.58 -11.17
CA LEU A 112 -0.80 -8.72 -10.30
C LEU A 112 -2.31 -8.93 -10.13
N ALA A 113 -3.11 -7.87 -10.15
CA ALA A 113 -4.57 -7.96 -10.02
C ALA A 113 -5.24 -8.61 -11.24
N ALA A 114 -4.59 -8.55 -12.40
CA ALA A 114 -5.15 -9.10 -13.62
C ALA A 114 -5.42 -10.62 -13.50
N GLY A 115 -6.65 -11.04 -13.81
CA GLY A 115 -7.07 -12.44 -13.77
C GLY A 115 -7.21 -13.04 -12.37
N LYS A 116 -7.22 -12.21 -11.31
CA LYS A 116 -7.53 -12.67 -9.96
C LYS A 116 -9.04 -12.66 -9.70
N ALA A 117 -9.52 -13.63 -8.94
CA ALA A 117 -10.93 -13.71 -8.55
C ALA A 117 -11.27 -12.65 -7.49
N ALA A 118 -10.32 -12.29 -6.65
CA ALA A 118 -10.45 -11.23 -5.65
C ALA A 118 -9.07 -10.69 -5.25
N ALA A 119 -9.07 -9.46 -4.74
CA ALA A 119 -7.95 -8.86 -4.02
C ALA A 119 -8.36 -8.63 -2.56
N LEU A 120 -7.49 -9.02 -1.65
CA LEU A 120 -7.65 -8.87 -0.21
C LEU A 120 -6.57 -7.91 0.29
N THR A 121 -6.98 -6.76 0.80
CA THR A 121 -6.09 -5.76 1.39
C THR A 121 -6.22 -5.83 2.90
N TYR A 122 -5.09 -5.97 3.59
CA TYR A 122 -5.05 -6.23 5.03
C TYR A 122 -4.85 -4.95 5.84
N GLU A 123 -5.46 -3.86 5.38
CA GLU A 123 -5.53 -2.58 6.10
C GLU A 123 -6.31 -2.71 7.41
N PRO A 124 -6.15 -1.77 8.35
CA PRO A 124 -6.88 -1.82 9.62
C PRO A 124 -8.39 -1.89 9.40
N ALA A 125 -9.05 -2.84 10.09
CA ALA A 125 -10.49 -2.87 10.19
C ALA A 125 -10.99 -1.69 11.05
N LEU A 126 -12.28 -1.38 10.97
CA LEU A 126 -12.91 -0.42 11.89
C LEU A 126 -12.81 -0.93 13.34
N PRO A 127 -12.92 -0.05 14.37
CA PRO A 127 -12.75 -0.45 15.77
C PRO A 127 -13.70 -1.54 16.24
N ASP A 128 -14.85 -1.71 15.60
CA ASP A 128 -15.82 -2.77 15.86
C ASP A 128 -15.55 -4.07 15.08
N GLY A 129 -14.44 -4.11 14.29
CA GLY A 129 -14.07 -5.24 13.44
C GLY A 129 -14.75 -5.25 12.06
N THR A 130 -15.57 -4.26 11.74
CA THR A 130 -16.20 -4.16 10.42
C THR A 130 -15.14 -3.93 9.33
N LEU A 131 -15.24 -4.70 8.24
CA LEU A 131 -14.37 -4.56 7.08
C LEU A 131 -14.88 -3.46 6.15
N ALA A 132 -13.98 -2.67 5.59
CA ALA A 132 -14.33 -1.69 4.57
C ALA A 132 -14.59 -2.41 3.23
N GLY A 133 -15.81 -2.35 2.72
CA GLY A 133 -16.21 -2.96 1.44
C GLY A 133 -16.20 -1.97 0.29
N GLU A 134 -16.61 -0.74 0.53
CA GLU A 134 -16.75 0.31 -0.49
C GLU A 134 -16.07 1.59 -0.01
N ARG A 135 -15.28 2.22 -0.87
CA ARG A 135 -14.55 3.45 -0.58
C ARG A 135 -14.60 4.41 -1.76
N GLY A 136 -14.62 5.71 -1.48
CA GLY A 136 -14.42 6.75 -2.49
C GLY A 136 -12.99 6.72 -3.05
N GLY A 137 -12.84 7.14 -4.30
CA GLY A 137 -11.52 7.40 -4.89
C GLY A 137 -10.93 8.73 -4.40
N SER A 138 -9.61 8.78 -4.29
CA SER A 138 -8.85 10.01 -4.05
C SER A 138 -7.76 10.17 -5.10
N GLY A 139 -7.33 11.39 -5.37
CA GLY A 139 -6.25 11.65 -6.31
C GLY A 139 -5.51 12.93 -5.96
N ASN A 140 -4.20 12.93 -6.15
CA ASN A 140 -3.35 14.09 -6.02
C ASN A 140 -2.97 14.60 -7.41
N PHE A 141 -3.05 15.91 -7.61
CA PHE A 141 -2.77 16.53 -8.89
C PHE A 141 -1.78 17.68 -8.71
N SER A 142 -0.86 17.82 -9.65
CA SER A 142 0.04 18.97 -9.75
C SER A 142 -0.23 19.72 -11.04
N ILE A 143 -0.48 21.01 -10.95
CA ILE A 143 -0.63 21.89 -12.10
C ILE A 143 0.60 22.76 -12.18
N ILE A 144 1.36 22.61 -13.26
CA ILE A 144 2.58 23.38 -13.52
C ILE A 144 2.28 24.35 -14.66
N VAL A 145 2.44 25.65 -14.40
CA VAL A 145 2.27 26.69 -15.39
C VAL A 145 3.61 27.39 -15.60
N THR A 146 4.15 27.27 -16.81
CA THR A 146 5.39 27.94 -17.22
C THR A 146 5.02 29.11 -18.12
N GLY A 147 5.58 30.28 -17.84
CA GLY A 147 5.29 31.45 -18.64
C GLY A 147 6.04 32.69 -18.18
N ARG A 148 5.80 33.77 -18.87
CA ARG A 148 6.32 35.10 -18.50
C ARG A 148 5.27 35.83 -17.66
N SER A 149 5.69 36.34 -16.52
CA SER A 149 4.82 37.14 -15.67
C SER A 149 4.34 38.39 -16.43
N ALA A 150 3.06 38.64 -16.42
CA ALA A 150 2.44 39.79 -17.04
C ALA A 150 1.26 40.30 -16.19
N HIS A 151 0.96 41.57 -16.31
CA HIS A 151 -0.22 42.15 -15.68
C HIS A 151 -1.45 41.87 -16.55
N ALA A 152 -2.42 41.14 -16.00
CA ALA A 152 -3.62 40.67 -16.75
C ALA A 152 -4.40 41.77 -17.49
N GLY A 153 -4.42 42.99 -16.97
CA GLY A 153 -5.12 44.11 -17.60
C GLY A 153 -4.25 45.00 -18.51
N ARG A 154 -2.90 44.79 -18.50
CA ARG A 154 -1.98 45.63 -19.30
C ARG A 154 -1.29 44.87 -20.41
N ASN A 155 -1.02 43.61 -20.16
CA ASN A 155 -0.26 42.71 -21.05
C ASN A 155 -0.96 41.35 -21.15
N PRO A 156 -2.16 41.29 -21.74
CA PRO A 156 -2.96 40.06 -21.78
C PRO A 156 -2.47 39.01 -22.82
N HIS A 157 -1.41 39.33 -23.60
CA HIS A 157 -0.89 38.50 -24.70
C HIS A 157 0.60 38.18 -24.53
#